data_549b5efcb53288162d548475742743b8
#
_entry.id   549b5efcb53288162d548475742743b8
#
_cell.length_a   1.000
_cell.length_b   1.000
_cell.length_c   1.000
_cell.angle_alpha   90.00
_cell.angle_beta   90.00
_cell.angle_gamma   90.00
#
_symmetry.space_group_name_H-M   'P 1'
#
loop_
_entity.id
_entity.type
_entity.pdbx_description
1 polymer ?
#
loop_
_entity_poly.entity_id
_entity_poly.type
_entity_poly.pdbx_seq_one_letter_code
_entity_poly.pdbx_strand_id
1 'polypeptide(L)'
;MAKILKYVLGMDDANRFNSFFSVGAPAQGFQRHSAVDNRDDHVTDAEFDSKLFLARYGRNPRPAEKGCALSHYHMWQDFLASDADWALLAEDDVLVSPDLQPVVERIIDKYPHAQMVNLCDIYASKAGMLNPRVDYPRLSLLSPFVYGKYPMGNSYC
;
A
#
# COMPACT_ATOMS: atom_id res chain seq x y z
N MET A 1 11.10 -13.00 14.43
CA MET A 1 10.73 -12.66 13.04
C MET A 1 9.55 -11.72 13.11
N ALA A 2 9.58 -10.58 12.43
CA ALA A 2 8.48 -9.64 12.45
C ALA A 2 7.21 -10.24 11.85
N LYS A 3 6.07 -9.97 12.46
CA LYS A 3 4.76 -10.41 11.95
C LYS A 3 4.29 -9.45 10.88
N ILE A 4 4.08 -9.96 9.66
CA ILE A 4 3.70 -9.16 8.50
C ILE A 4 2.28 -9.51 8.09
N LEU A 5 1.37 -8.53 8.16
CA LEU A 5 0.03 -8.63 7.60
C LEU A 5 0.10 -8.29 6.12
N LYS A 6 -0.58 -9.06 5.27
CA LYS A 6 -0.56 -8.85 3.82
C LYS A 6 -1.97 -8.62 3.31
N TYR A 7 -2.22 -7.48 2.70
CA TYR A 7 -3.49 -7.15 2.07
C TYR A 7 -3.34 -6.90 0.58
N VAL A 8 -4.30 -7.37 -0.20
CA VAL A 8 -4.52 -6.93 -1.57
C VAL A 8 -5.84 -6.16 -1.63
N LEU A 9 -5.73 -4.89 -2.00
CA LEU A 9 -6.85 -3.97 -2.18
C LEU A 9 -7.39 -4.09 -3.59
N GLY A 10 -8.69 -4.22 -3.72
CA GLY A 10 -9.37 -4.20 -5.02
C GLY A 10 -10.85 -3.97 -4.88
N MET A 11 -11.49 -3.60 -5.98
CA MET A 11 -12.95 -3.58 -6.07
C MET A 11 -13.47 -5.01 -5.94
N ASP A 12 -14.74 -5.18 -5.58
CA ASP A 12 -15.40 -6.48 -5.46
C ASP A 12 -15.59 -7.15 -6.84
N ASP A 13 -14.48 -7.26 -7.57
CA ASP A 13 -14.37 -7.93 -8.86
C ASP A 13 -13.57 -9.22 -8.70
N ALA A 14 -14.27 -10.33 -8.77
CA ALA A 14 -13.67 -11.65 -8.63
C ALA A 14 -12.56 -11.92 -9.67
N ASN A 15 -12.67 -11.36 -10.88
CA ASN A 15 -11.70 -11.60 -11.94
C ASN A 15 -10.34 -10.93 -11.63
N ARG A 16 -10.36 -9.71 -11.09
CA ARG A 16 -9.14 -8.98 -10.72
C ARG A 16 -8.42 -9.69 -9.57
N PHE A 17 -9.13 -10.03 -8.51
CA PHE A 17 -8.54 -10.81 -7.42
C PHE A 17 -8.04 -12.19 -7.89
N ASN A 18 -8.79 -12.88 -8.75
CA ASN A 18 -8.34 -14.15 -9.30
C ASN A 18 -7.06 -14.00 -10.13
N SER A 19 -6.93 -12.91 -10.90
CA SER A 19 -5.70 -12.59 -11.60
C SER A 19 -4.53 -12.41 -10.65
N PHE A 20 -4.71 -11.60 -9.57
CA PHE A 20 -3.68 -11.42 -8.55
C PHE A 20 -3.25 -12.74 -7.92
N PHE A 21 -4.19 -13.59 -7.50
CA PHE A 21 -3.88 -14.87 -6.86
C PHE A 21 -3.38 -15.95 -7.83
N SER A 22 -3.58 -15.79 -9.14
CA SER A 22 -3.12 -16.75 -10.15
C SER A 22 -1.59 -16.85 -10.25
N VAL A 23 -0.84 -15.87 -9.74
CA VAL A 23 0.63 -15.91 -9.71
C VAL A 23 1.17 -16.96 -8.72
N GLY A 24 0.30 -17.58 -7.92
CA GLY A 24 0.66 -18.67 -7.03
C GLY A 24 1.43 -18.25 -5.77
N ALA A 25 2.58 -18.87 -5.52
CA ALA A 25 3.33 -18.69 -4.27
C ALA A 25 3.62 -17.22 -3.87
N PRO A 26 3.94 -16.29 -4.80
CA PRO A 26 4.17 -14.89 -4.43
C PRO A 26 2.96 -14.20 -3.81
N ALA A 27 1.74 -14.57 -4.19
CA ALA A 27 0.50 -14.03 -3.65
C ALA A 27 0.03 -14.75 -2.37
N GLN A 28 0.75 -15.78 -1.94
CA GLN A 28 0.38 -16.56 -0.76
C GLN A 28 0.41 -15.70 0.51
N GLY A 29 -0.63 -15.86 1.32
CA GLY A 29 -0.79 -15.13 2.57
C GLY A 29 -1.38 -13.73 2.43
N PHE A 30 -1.64 -13.25 1.22
CA PHE A 30 -2.42 -12.04 1.02
C PHE A 30 -3.91 -12.28 1.34
N GLN A 31 -4.51 -11.34 2.03
CA GLN A 31 -5.94 -11.31 2.33
C GLN A 31 -6.59 -10.22 1.46
N ARG A 32 -7.78 -10.52 0.95
CA ARG A 32 -8.56 -9.54 0.18
C ARG A 32 -9.05 -8.44 1.11
N HIS A 33 -8.92 -7.21 0.65
CA HIS A 33 -9.51 -6.04 1.28
C HIS A 33 -10.35 -5.31 0.22
N SER A 34 -11.65 -5.17 0.48
CA SER A 34 -12.57 -4.52 -0.46
C SER A 34 -12.33 -3.02 -0.50
N ALA A 35 -12.16 -2.48 -1.69
CA ALA A 35 -12.04 -1.05 -1.89
C ALA A 35 -13.39 -0.33 -1.73
N VAL A 36 -13.34 0.91 -1.30
CA VAL A 36 -14.51 1.79 -1.27
C VAL A 36 -14.89 2.17 -2.70
N ASP A 37 -16.04 1.68 -3.14
CA ASP A 37 -16.60 2.05 -4.45
C ASP A 37 -17.31 3.41 -4.35
N ASN A 38 -16.63 4.46 -4.75
CA ASN A 38 -17.17 5.81 -4.73
C ASN A 38 -17.50 6.36 -6.12
N ARG A 39 -17.86 5.48 -7.07
CA ARG A 39 -18.23 5.91 -8.43
C ARG A 39 -19.40 6.89 -8.45
N ASP A 40 -20.31 6.75 -7.52
CA ASP A 40 -21.49 7.61 -7.36
C ASP A 40 -21.23 8.84 -6.47
N ASP A 41 -19.96 9.11 -6.12
CA ASP A 41 -19.53 10.25 -5.30
C ASP A 41 -20.27 10.39 -3.95
N HIS A 42 -20.51 9.27 -3.27
CA HIS A 42 -21.23 9.24 -1.99
C HIS A 42 -20.33 9.53 -0.78
N VAL A 43 -19.00 9.50 -0.93
CA VAL A 43 -18.07 9.84 0.15
C VAL A 43 -18.21 11.30 0.50
N THR A 44 -18.56 11.55 1.77
CA THR A 44 -18.88 12.87 2.29
C THR A 44 -17.64 13.65 2.74
N ASP A 45 -17.80 14.97 2.97
CA ASP A 45 -16.72 15.80 3.50
C ASP A 45 -16.36 15.46 4.96
N ALA A 46 -17.19 14.69 5.67
CA ALA A 46 -16.86 14.17 7.01
C ALA A 46 -15.86 13.02 6.94
N GLU A 47 -15.82 12.29 5.82
CA GLU A 47 -14.93 11.15 5.60
C GLU A 47 -13.68 11.56 4.82
N PHE A 48 -13.79 12.58 3.97
CA PHE A 48 -12.67 13.06 3.13
C PHE A 48 -12.72 14.60 3.04
N ASP A 49 -11.70 15.27 3.56
CA ASP A 49 -11.60 16.73 3.54
C ASP A 49 -11.33 17.29 2.13
N SER A 50 -12.41 17.48 1.37
CA SER A 50 -12.36 18.05 0.03
C SER A 50 -11.80 19.47 -0.01
N LYS A 51 -11.98 20.25 1.06
CA LYS A 51 -11.47 21.63 1.14
C LYS A 51 -9.95 21.65 1.30
N LEU A 52 -9.42 20.79 2.17
CA LEU A 52 -7.98 20.63 2.34
C LEU A 52 -7.34 20.10 1.03
N PHE A 53 -8.00 19.16 0.37
CA PHE A 53 -7.53 18.65 -0.93
C PHE A 53 -7.47 19.78 -1.97
N LEU A 54 -8.54 20.59 -2.09
CA LEU A 54 -8.58 21.74 -3.00
C LEU A 54 -7.47 22.75 -2.69
N ALA A 55 -7.28 23.07 -1.41
CA ALA A 55 -6.22 24.00 -0.99
C ALA A 55 -4.81 23.50 -1.34
N ARG A 56 -4.59 22.17 -1.24
CA ARG A 56 -3.28 21.54 -1.48
C ARG A 56 -2.97 21.33 -2.95
N TYR A 57 -3.97 20.95 -3.75
CA TYR A 57 -3.79 20.52 -5.15
C TYR A 57 -4.38 21.50 -6.18
N GLY A 58 -5.06 22.56 -5.75
CA GLY A 58 -5.64 23.59 -6.65
C GLY A 58 -6.85 23.10 -7.46
N ARG A 59 -7.41 21.94 -7.15
CA ARG A 59 -8.58 21.34 -7.82
C ARG A 59 -9.40 20.50 -6.87
N ASN A 60 -10.65 20.25 -7.21
CA ASN A 60 -11.50 19.34 -6.47
C ASN A 60 -11.02 17.87 -6.62
N PRO A 61 -11.19 17.03 -5.59
CA PRO A 61 -10.94 15.59 -5.67
C PRO A 61 -11.93 14.94 -6.62
N ARG A 62 -11.48 13.92 -7.34
CA ARG A 62 -12.37 13.06 -8.13
C ARG A 62 -12.98 11.99 -7.22
N PRO A 63 -14.18 11.45 -7.54
CA PRO A 63 -14.78 10.38 -6.75
C PRO A 63 -13.84 9.20 -6.50
N ALA A 64 -13.11 8.75 -7.53
CA ALA A 64 -12.14 7.65 -7.39
C ALA A 64 -10.98 7.98 -6.44
N GLU A 65 -10.54 9.24 -6.36
CA GLU A 65 -9.46 9.65 -5.43
C GLU A 65 -9.93 9.60 -3.99
N LYS A 66 -11.17 10.00 -3.71
CA LYS A 66 -11.79 9.88 -2.39
C LYS A 66 -11.92 8.40 -1.98
N GLY A 67 -12.46 7.56 -2.88
CA GLY A 67 -12.62 6.12 -2.64
C GLY A 67 -11.28 5.42 -2.39
N CYS A 68 -10.26 5.72 -3.19
CA CYS A 68 -8.91 5.19 -3.02
C CYS A 68 -8.32 5.59 -1.65
N ALA A 69 -8.39 6.86 -1.29
CA ALA A 69 -7.88 7.34 -0.01
C ALA A 69 -8.57 6.67 1.19
N LEU A 70 -9.90 6.54 1.17
CA LEU A 70 -10.66 5.84 2.21
C LEU A 70 -10.33 4.36 2.27
N SER A 71 -10.16 3.70 1.14
CA SER A 71 -9.78 2.29 1.08
C SER A 71 -8.45 2.05 1.80
N HIS A 72 -7.43 2.87 1.51
CA HIS A 72 -6.15 2.80 2.20
C HIS A 72 -6.28 3.14 3.70
N TYR A 73 -7.10 4.14 4.04
CA TYR A 73 -7.34 4.50 5.43
C TYR A 73 -7.96 3.33 6.23
N HIS A 74 -8.94 2.63 5.67
CA HIS A 74 -9.52 1.45 6.30
C HIS A 74 -8.50 0.32 6.48
N MET A 75 -7.67 0.03 5.47
CA MET A 75 -6.58 -0.94 5.61
C MET A 75 -5.60 -0.56 6.72
N TRP A 76 -5.27 0.73 6.87
CA TRP A 76 -4.41 1.19 7.97
C TRP A 76 -5.08 1.03 9.32
N GLN A 77 -6.40 1.28 9.43
CA GLN A 77 -7.14 1.04 10.66
C GLN A 77 -7.12 -0.45 11.05
N ASP A 78 -7.37 -1.34 10.10
CA ASP A 78 -7.32 -2.79 10.32
C ASP A 78 -5.91 -3.25 10.71
N PHE A 79 -4.89 -2.72 10.06
CA PHE A 79 -3.51 -2.98 10.44
C PHE A 79 -3.22 -2.51 11.86
N LEU A 80 -3.62 -1.32 12.23
CA LEU A 80 -3.40 -0.76 13.58
C LEU A 80 -4.15 -1.57 14.66
N ALA A 81 -5.31 -2.12 14.34
CA ALA A 81 -6.10 -2.97 15.23
C ALA A 81 -5.54 -4.41 15.33
N SER A 82 -4.70 -4.84 14.39
CA SER A 82 -4.08 -6.17 14.38
C SER A 82 -2.90 -6.27 15.35
N ASP A 83 -2.35 -7.45 15.54
CA ASP A 83 -1.11 -7.72 16.29
C ASP A 83 0.14 -7.81 15.40
N ALA A 84 0.02 -7.45 14.12
CA ALA A 84 1.15 -7.43 13.18
C ALA A 84 2.08 -6.24 13.43
N ASP A 85 3.37 -6.44 13.21
CA ASP A 85 4.40 -5.39 13.33
C ASP A 85 4.47 -4.55 12.05
N TRP A 86 4.18 -5.17 10.91
CA TRP A 86 4.25 -4.58 9.58
C TRP A 86 3.03 -4.94 8.74
N ALA A 87 2.68 -4.07 7.79
CA ALA A 87 1.69 -4.39 6.76
C ALA A 87 2.33 -4.27 5.36
N LEU A 88 2.09 -5.27 4.53
CA LEU A 88 2.41 -5.27 3.11
C LEU A 88 1.10 -5.08 2.34
N LEU A 89 0.96 -3.93 1.68
CA LEU A 89 -0.25 -3.57 0.96
C LEU A 89 0.03 -3.60 -0.54
N ALA A 90 -0.84 -4.25 -1.30
CA ALA A 90 -0.81 -4.31 -2.75
C ALA A 90 -2.18 -3.92 -3.33
N GLU A 91 -2.21 -3.43 -4.55
CA GLU A 91 -3.44 -3.27 -5.32
C GLU A 91 -3.64 -4.51 -6.21
N ASP A 92 -4.87 -4.77 -6.64
CA ASP A 92 -5.24 -6.01 -7.36
C ASP A 92 -4.71 -6.06 -8.81
N ASP A 93 -4.16 -4.96 -9.32
CA ASP A 93 -3.55 -4.85 -10.64
C ASP A 93 -2.01 -4.93 -10.64
N VAL A 94 -1.41 -5.22 -9.49
CA VAL A 94 0.03 -5.38 -9.40
C VAL A 94 0.47 -6.83 -9.68
N LEU A 95 1.66 -6.97 -10.26
CA LEU A 95 2.32 -8.26 -10.42
C LEU A 95 3.28 -8.51 -9.25
N VAL A 96 3.01 -9.55 -8.49
CA VAL A 96 3.82 -9.91 -7.32
C VAL A 96 4.99 -10.78 -7.75
N SER A 97 6.23 -10.31 -7.50
CA SER A 97 7.45 -11.07 -7.79
C SER A 97 7.65 -12.22 -6.80
N PRO A 98 8.23 -13.37 -7.24
CA PRO A 98 8.69 -14.43 -6.34
C PRO A 98 9.65 -13.94 -5.24
N ASP A 99 10.40 -12.87 -5.50
CA ASP A 99 11.38 -12.33 -4.57
C ASP A 99 10.78 -11.31 -3.58
N LEU A 100 9.47 -11.03 -3.67
CA LEU A 100 8.83 -10.02 -2.83
C LEU A 100 9.05 -10.28 -1.34
N GLN A 101 8.80 -11.51 -0.88
CA GLN A 101 8.92 -11.84 0.54
C GLN A 101 10.36 -11.67 1.06
N PRO A 102 11.41 -12.24 0.41
CA PRO A 102 12.79 -12.01 0.82
C PRO A 102 13.20 -10.54 0.81
N VAL A 103 12.69 -9.76 -0.15
CA VAL A 103 12.98 -8.32 -0.23
C VAL A 103 12.37 -7.56 0.94
N VAL A 104 11.09 -7.83 1.24
CA VAL A 104 10.39 -7.20 2.38
C VAL A 104 11.09 -7.52 3.70
N GLU A 105 11.44 -8.78 3.94
CA GLU A 105 12.16 -9.20 5.15
C GLU A 105 13.52 -8.48 5.29
N ARG A 106 14.29 -8.38 4.21
CA ARG A 106 15.55 -7.64 4.20
C ARG A 106 15.37 -6.14 4.46
N ILE A 107 14.29 -5.55 3.94
CA ILE A 107 13.98 -4.14 4.19
C ILE A 107 13.66 -3.92 5.65
N ILE A 108 12.83 -4.77 6.25
CA ILE A 108 12.46 -4.71 7.67
C ILE A 108 13.71 -4.84 8.55
N ASP A 109 14.58 -5.79 8.26
CA ASP A 109 15.82 -6.00 9.01
C ASP A 109 16.77 -4.81 8.88
N LYS A 110 16.88 -4.24 7.69
CA LYS A 110 17.81 -3.13 7.42
C LYS A 110 17.29 -1.78 7.91
N TYR A 111 15.98 -1.58 7.90
CA TYR A 111 15.33 -0.33 8.24
C TYR A 111 14.23 -0.52 9.30
N PRO A 112 14.58 -1.04 10.49
CA PRO A 112 13.59 -1.40 11.50
C PRO A 112 12.78 -0.20 12.01
N HIS A 113 13.21 1.02 11.77
CA HIS A 113 12.54 2.26 12.17
C HIS A 113 11.83 2.97 11.00
N ALA A 114 11.79 2.38 9.81
CA ALA A 114 11.04 2.96 8.71
C ALA A 114 9.54 2.90 8.99
N GLN A 115 8.84 4.01 8.82
CA GLN A 115 7.39 4.07 9.01
C GLN A 115 6.64 3.60 7.76
N MET A 116 7.20 3.86 6.60
CA MET A 116 6.64 3.49 5.30
C MET A 116 7.78 3.28 4.31
N VAL A 117 7.67 2.23 3.51
CA VAL A 117 8.56 1.97 2.38
C VAL A 117 7.70 1.74 1.15
N ASN A 118 7.91 2.56 0.13
CA ASN A 118 7.29 2.36 -1.18
C ASN A 118 8.18 1.43 -2.01
N LEU A 119 7.61 0.29 -2.42
CA LEU A 119 8.29 -0.70 -3.25
C LEU A 119 7.98 -0.52 -4.75
N CYS A 120 7.17 0.49 -5.09
CA CYS A 120 6.84 0.79 -6.49
C CYS A 120 7.98 1.53 -7.17
N ASP A 121 8.41 1.01 -8.30
CA ASP A 121 9.35 1.68 -9.20
C ASP A 121 8.61 2.27 -10.43
N ILE A 122 7.88 3.36 -10.21
CA ILE A 122 7.24 4.10 -11.30
C ILE A 122 8.31 4.84 -12.15
N TYR A 123 9.52 5.02 -11.60
CA TYR A 123 10.59 5.79 -12.22
C TYR A 123 11.91 5.02 -12.16
N ALA A 124 11.93 3.80 -12.70
CA ALA A 124 13.12 2.93 -12.72
C ALA A 124 14.40 3.67 -13.15
N SER A 125 14.28 4.66 -14.05
CA SER A 125 15.39 5.50 -14.50
C SER A 125 15.84 6.54 -13.46
N LYS A 126 15.01 6.88 -12.47
CA LYS A 126 15.31 7.86 -11.41
C LYS A 126 15.54 7.22 -10.05
N ALA A 127 15.00 6.03 -9.80
CA ALA A 127 15.17 5.32 -8.53
C ALA A 127 16.63 5.01 -8.23
N GLY A 128 17.43 4.67 -9.24
CA GLY A 128 18.88 4.50 -9.11
C GLY A 128 19.62 5.76 -8.66
N MET A 129 19.05 6.95 -8.86
CA MET A 129 19.61 8.21 -8.39
C MET A 129 19.22 8.55 -6.95
N LEU A 130 18.11 8.00 -6.44
CA LEU A 130 17.57 8.39 -5.13
C LEU A 130 18.06 7.51 -3.99
N ASN A 131 18.50 6.28 -4.25
CA ASN A 131 19.06 5.42 -3.21
C ASN A 131 20.03 4.35 -3.74
N PRO A 132 21.30 4.71 -3.98
CA PRO A 132 22.31 3.76 -4.51
C PRO A 132 22.74 2.68 -3.52
N ARG A 133 22.11 2.59 -2.34
CA ARG A 133 22.56 1.71 -1.25
C ARG A 133 21.75 0.43 -1.08
N VAL A 134 20.74 0.19 -1.91
CA VAL A 134 19.96 -1.05 -1.84
C VAL A 134 20.13 -1.78 -3.16
N ASP A 135 20.94 -2.84 -3.18
CA ASP A 135 20.97 -3.82 -4.26
C ASP A 135 19.65 -4.56 -4.27
N TYR A 136 18.68 -4.01 -4.98
CA TYR A 136 17.50 -4.77 -5.36
C TYR A 136 17.86 -5.59 -6.60
N PRO A 137 17.66 -6.90 -6.62
CA PRO A 137 17.41 -7.55 -7.89
C PRO A 137 16.28 -6.77 -8.54
N ARG A 138 16.42 -6.36 -9.78
CA ARG A 138 15.44 -5.54 -10.50
C ARG A 138 14.03 -6.06 -10.24
N LEU A 139 13.35 -5.52 -9.23
CA LEU A 139 11.92 -5.58 -9.09
C LEU A 139 11.39 -4.61 -10.14
N SER A 140 11.40 -5.08 -11.38
CA SER A 140 10.57 -4.48 -12.40
C SER A 140 9.15 -4.73 -11.94
N LEU A 141 8.48 -3.67 -11.57
CA LEU A 141 7.04 -3.58 -11.38
C LEU A 141 6.55 -3.69 -9.92
N LEU A 142 6.05 -2.55 -9.45
CA LEU A 142 4.69 -2.37 -8.92
C LEU A 142 4.53 -2.38 -7.42
N SER A 143 4.00 -1.32 -7.04
CA SER A 143 3.39 -0.83 -5.80
C SER A 143 2.97 -1.82 -4.71
N PRO A 144 3.80 -2.47 -3.96
CA PRO A 144 3.43 -2.76 -2.62
C PRO A 144 4.01 -1.70 -1.67
N PHE A 145 3.18 -1.23 -0.73
CA PHE A 145 3.62 -0.40 0.37
C PHE A 145 3.85 -1.29 1.59
N VAL A 146 4.96 -1.09 2.28
CA VAL A 146 5.23 -1.73 3.56
C VAL A 146 5.14 -0.68 4.65
N TYR A 147 4.26 -0.91 5.62
CA TYR A 147 4.02 -0.03 6.75
C TYR A 147 4.45 -0.71 8.04
N GLY A 148 5.25 -0.02 8.86
CA GLY A 148 5.63 -0.47 10.19
C GLY A 148 4.82 0.23 11.28
N LYS A 149 4.45 -0.51 12.32
CA LYS A 149 3.91 0.07 13.55
C LYS A 149 5.05 0.61 14.40
N TYR A 150 5.04 1.93 14.62
CA TYR A 150 5.86 2.56 15.64
C TYR A 150 4.97 3.25 16.66
N PRO A 151 5.34 3.23 17.94
CA PRO A 151 4.70 4.11 18.90
C PRO A 151 4.93 5.53 18.39
N MET A 152 3.86 6.15 17.92
CA MET A 152 3.84 7.54 17.56
C MET A 152 4.20 8.33 18.82
N GLY A 153 5.47 8.68 18.97
CA GLY A 153 5.83 9.79 19.82
C GLY A 153 5.07 11.01 19.28
N ASN A 154 4.25 11.62 20.13
CA ASN A 154 3.41 12.77 19.84
C ASN A 154 4.09 13.74 18.88
N SER A 155 3.78 13.70 17.61
CA SER A 155 3.84 14.84 16.71
C SER A 155 3.62 14.42 15.27
N TYR A 156 2.75 15.17 14.69
CA TYR A 156 2.37 15.38 13.28
C TYR A 156 1.01 14.79 12.88
N CYS A 157 -0.03 15.53 13.27
CA CYS A 157 -1.16 15.77 12.37
C CYS A 157 -0.74 16.67 11.22
#